data_30831f170599bbc4aa6c96e9bc96a66c
#
_entry.id   30831f170599bbc4aa6c96e9bc96a66c
#
_cell.length_a   1.000
_cell.length_b   1.000
_cell.length_c   1.000
_cell.angle_alpha   90.00
_cell.angle_beta   90.00
_cell.angle_gamma   90.00
#
_symmetry.space_group_name_H-M   'P 1'
#
loop_
_entity.id
_entity.type
_entity.pdbx_description
1 polymer ?
#
loop_
_entity_poly.entity_id
_entity_poly.type
_entity_poly.pdbx_seq_one_letter_code
_entity_poly.pdbx_strand_id
1 'polypeptide(L)'
;MKCKKFLAAAAACLMVAGLAACGNEPTPVNPDEKVFQIGIVQLAEHPALDEATRGFKEFLTEKLGDKVQFSVQNAQGEQTNCTTIVNQFVSSKVDLIMANATNAVKAAREATSDIPIVGTSVTDYVFSGLVASNEAPGANVTGASDMNPVNVQVQLMKTLCPEVKTVGIVINSGEENSAIQAEEAKTAFEAEGFAVKIYSVADTNEIQTVVTAACNEVDAFYEPTDNLIAANVPTMSNITTAAGKPVICGEGGMCESGFLATYAISYYELGRAAGAQAFNRLVNGAAPATTPLFFFDVSQLTLVVNEQNAAELGITIPEELK
;
A
#
# COMPACT_ATOMS: atom_id res chain seq x y z
N MET A 1 -49.99 54.20 -73.47
CA MET A 1 -49.19 55.29 -72.87
C MET A 1 -48.97 55.02 -71.40
N LYS A 2 -47.75 54.90 -71.00
CA LYS A 2 -47.08 55.40 -69.75
C LYS A 2 -47.88 55.28 -68.45
N CYS A 3 -47.52 54.86 -67.35
CA CYS A 3 -46.22 54.70 -66.67
C CYS A 3 -46.44 54.27 -65.20
N LYS A 4 -45.46 53.56 -64.67
CA LYS A 4 -44.85 53.64 -63.33
C LYS A 4 -45.55 52.98 -62.15
N LYS A 5 -45.00 51.91 -61.75
CA LYS A 5 -44.17 51.63 -60.55
C LYS A 5 -44.68 52.15 -59.20
N PHE A 6 -44.92 51.30 -58.25
CA PHE A 6 -44.22 51.38 -56.97
C PHE A 6 -44.28 50.05 -56.25
N LEU A 7 -43.10 49.58 -55.79
CA LEU A 7 -42.83 48.52 -54.91
C LEU A 7 -43.33 48.77 -53.47
N ALA A 8 -43.91 47.81 -52.84
CA ALA A 8 -43.91 47.75 -51.36
C ALA A 8 -43.67 46.30 -50.92
N ALA A 9 -42.48 46.03 -50.38
CA ALA A 9 -42.10 44.78 -49.78
C ALA A 9 -42.77 44.66 -48.40
N ALA A 10 -43.50 43.57 -48.18
CA ALA A 10 -43.95 43.13 -46.86
C ALA A 10 -43.03 42.09 -46.36
N ALA A 11 -42.22 42.44 -45.36
CA ALA A 11 -41.36 41.50 -44.62
C ALA A 11 -42.20 40.67 -43.65
N ALA A 12 -42.34 39.40 -43.91
CA ALA A 12 -42.90 38.44 -42.96
C ALA A 12 -41.80 38.00 -41.98
N CYS A 13 -41.86 38.47 -40.73
CA CYS A 13 -41.04 37.95 -39.64
C CYS A 13 -41.53 36.57 -39.21
N LEU A 14 -40.83 35.50 -39.62
CA LEU A 14 -40.94 34.17 -38.99
C LEU A 14 -40.09 34.20 -37.70
N MET A 15 -40.74 34.21 -36.53
CA MET A 15 -40.11 33.89 -35.26
C MET A 15 -39.93 32.38 -35.19
N VAL A 16 -38.71 31.90 -35.43
CA VAL A 16 -38.29 30.54 -35.07
C VAL A 16 -37.88 30.63 -33.61
N ALA A 17 -38.70 30.07 -32.70
CA ALA A 17 -38.34 29.81 -31.32
C ALA A 17 -37.33 28.65 -31.29
N GLY A 18 -36.06 29.00 -31.25
CA GLY A 18 -34.99 28.03 -30.99
C GLY A 18 -35.04 27.62 -29.53
N LEU A 19 -35.44 26.38 -29.27
CA LEU A 19 -35.16 25.68 -28.02
C LEU A 19 -33.65 25.46 -27.93
N ALA A 20 -32.96 26.36 -27.22
CA ALA A 20 -31.59 26.10 -26.78
C ALA A 20 -31.62 25.02 -25.73
N ALA A 21 -31.42 23.77 -26.15
CA ALA A 21 -31.00 22.69 -25.24
C ALA A 21 -29.59 23.05 -24.76
N CYS A 22 -29.47 23.56 -23.53
CA CYS A 22 -28.19 23.63 -22.83
C CYS A 22 -27.71 22.22 -22.54
N GLY A 23 -27.08 21.60 -23.53
CA GLY A 23 -26.14 20.51 -23.29
C GLY A 23 -24.88 21.14 -22.72
N ASN A 24 -24.61 20.97 -21.45
CA ASN A 24 -23.28 21.23 -20.91
C ASN A 24 -22.34 20.17 -21.53
N GLU A 25 -21.75 20.48 -22.67
CA GLU A 25 -20.54 19.80 -23.09
C GLU A 25 -19.47 20.14 -22.05
N PRO A 26 -18.79 19.13 -21.48
CA PRO A 26 -17.69 19.41 -20.58
C PRO A 26 -16.64 20.22 -21.36
N THR A 27 -16.36 21.43 -20.91
CA THR A 27 -15.29 22.26 -21.44
C THR A 27 -14.01 21.43 -21.40
N PRO A 28 -13.23 21.28 -22.49
CA PRO A 28 -11.96 20.64 -22.45
C PRO A 28 -11.09 21.33 -21.41
N VAL A 29 -10.76 20.63 -20.33
CA VAL A 29 -9.87 21.15 -19.29
C VAL A 29 -8.49 21.26 -19.92
N ASN A 30 -7.99 22.48 -20.02
CA ASN A 30 -6.62 22.72 -20.46
C ASN A 30 -5.66 22.00 -19.47
N PRO A 31 -4.91 20.98 -19.87
CA PRO A 31 -4.02 20.25 -18.94
C PRO A 31 -2.97 21.16 -18.30
N ASP A 32 -2.71 22.33 -18.89
CA ASP A 32 -1.75 23.31 -18.37
C ASP A 32 -2.29 24.15 -17.19
N GLU A 33 -3.58 24.10 -16.89
CA GLU A 33 -4.21 24.88 -15.81
C GLU A 33 -4.80 24.00 -14.70
N LYS A 34 -4.89 22.66 -14.90
CA LYS A 34 -5.52 21.76 -13.93
C LYS A 34 -4.59 21.48 -12.74
N VAL A 35 -5.09 21.70 -11.53
CA VAL A 35 -4.48 21.22 -10.28
C VAL A 35 -5.17 19.91 -9.88
N PHE A 36 -4.41 18.83 -9.88
CA PHE A 36 -4.91 17.49 -9.50
C PHE A 36 -5.12 17.38 -8.00
N GLN A 37 -6.27 16.89 -7.59
CA GLN A 37 -6.63 16.66 -6.19
C GLN A 37 -6.45 15.17 -5.88
N ILE A 38 -5.52 14.81 -5.01
CA ILE A 38 -5.20 13.44 -4.65
C ILE A 38 -5.61 13.18 -3.21
N GLY A 39 -6.50 12.20 -3.01
CA GLY A 39 -6.81 11.65 -1.70
C GLY A 39 -5.81 10.55 -1.35
N ILE A 40 -5.20 10.61 -0.18
CA ILE A 40 -4.32 9.57 0.33
C ILE A 40 -4.92 9.01 1.61
N VAL A 41 -5.30 7.73 1.58
CA VAL A 41 -5.71 6.98 2.76
C VAL A 41 -4.60 6.01 3.16
N GLN A 42 -4.01 6.22 4.32
CA GLN A 42 -2.99 5.36 4.92
C GLN A 42 -3.62 4.57 6.07
N LEU A 43 -3.41 3.24 6.09
CA LEU A 43 -4.05 2.37 7.09
C LEU A 43 -3.57 2.70 8.51
N ALA A 44 -2.27 2.76 8.73
CA ALA A 44 -1.65 2.96 10.04
C ALA A 44 -0.42 3.88 9.94
N GLU A 45 0.09 4.33 11.08
CA GLU A 45 1.33 5.11 11.17
C GLU A 45 2.46 4.19 11.63
N HIS A 46 3.37 3.90 10.74
CA HIS A 46 4.63 3.21 10.99
C HIS A 46 5.61 3.47 9.83
N PRO A 47 6.93 3.25 10.04
CA PRO A 47 7.96 3.68 9.09
C PRO A 47 7.74 3.27 7.64
N ALA A 48 7.31 2.02 7.38
CA ALA A 48 7.14 1.55 6.01
C ALA A 48 6.03 2.30 5.26
N LEU A 49 4.83 2.43 5.86
CA LEU A 49 3.72 3.15 5.21
C LEU A 49 4.02 4.65 5.08
N ASP A 50 4.72 5.24 6.06
CA ASP A 50 5.12 6.65 6.01
C ASP A 50 6.09 6.91 4.85
N GLU A 51 7.08 6.02 4.66
CA GLU A 51 8.03 6.09 3.55
C GLU A 51 7.34 5.90 2.18
N ALA A 52 6.39 4.95 2.07
CA ALA A 52 5.62 4.76 0.84
C ALA A 52 4.78 6.02 0.51
N THR A 53 4.12 6.59 1.50
CA THR A 53 3.37 7.86 1.33
C THR A 53 4.31 9.01 0.95
N ARG A 54 5.48 9.10 1.57
CA ARG A 54 6.50 10.11 1.26
C ARG A 54 7.00 9.98 -0.18
N GLY A 55 7.43 8.78 -0.59
CA GLY A 55 7.92 8.51 -1.94
C GLY A 55 6.89 8.83 -3.02
N PHE A 56 5.62 8.47 -2.80
CA PHE A 56 4.52 8.80 -3.70
C PHE A 56 4.33 10.31 -3.87
N LYS A 57 4.27 11.05 -2.76
CA LYS A 57 4.08 12.51 -2.78
C LYS A 57 5.25 13.23 -3.43
N GLU A 58 6.47 12.86 -3.07
CA GLU A 58 7.69 13.47 -3.63
C GLU A 58 7.78 13.25 -5.13
N PHE A 59 7.52 12.01 -5.62
CA PHE A 59 7.51 11.73 -7.05
C PHE A 59 6.53 12.62 -7.82
N LEU A 60 5.28 12.72 -7.35
CA LEU A 60 4.28 13.55 -8.01
C LEU A 60 4.61 15.03 -7.91
N THR A 61 5.15 15.51 -6.80
CA THR A 61 5.59 16.90 -6.63
C THR A 61 6.75 17.23 -7.55
N GLU A 62 7.73 16.34 -7.71
CA GLU A 62 8.84 16.49 -8.67
C GLU A 62 8.34 16.62 -10.13
N LYS A 63 7.28 15.88 -10.49
CA LYS A 63 6.74 15.84 -11.85
C LYS A 63 5.73 16.94 -12.16
N LEU A 64 4.94 17.35 -11.18
CA LEU A 64 3.78 18.23 -11.38
C LEU A 64 3.94 19.60 -10.72
N GLY A 65 4.87 19.77 -9.78
CA GLY A 65 5.05 21.01 -9.04
C GLY A 65 3.75 21.44 -8.33
N ASP A 66 3.35 22.68 -8.54
CA ASP A 66 2.14 23.25 -7.94
C ASP A 66 0.82 22.73 -8.56
N LYS A 67 0.90 21.85 -9.57
CA LYS A 67 -0.26 21.25 -10.22
C LYS A 67 -0.78 19.98 -9.51
N VAL A 68 -0.32 19.67 -8.31
CA VAL A 68 -0.82 18.58 -7.48
C VAL A 68 -1.03 19.02 -6.04
N GLN A 69 -2.15 18.60 -5.46
CA GLN A 69 -2.47 18.80 -4.04
C GLN A 69 -2.86 17.48 -3.41
N PHE A 70 -2.45 17.28 -2.16
CA PHE A 70 -2.67 16.05 -1.42
C PHE A 70 -3.53 16.28 -0.19
N SER A 71 -4.56 15.45 -0.01
CA SER A 71 -5.30 15.29 1.23
C SER A 71 -4.91 13.97 1.87
N VAL A 72 -4.07 13.99 2.90
CA VAL A 72 -3.57 12.79 3.57
C VAL A 72 -4.37 12.53 4.84
N GLN A 73 -4.92 11.33 4.98
CA GLN A 73 -5.62 10.90 6.19
C GLN A 73 -5.16 9.51 6.63
N ASN A 74 -5.00 9.33 7.94
CA ASN A 74 -4.59 8.08 8.57
C ASN A 74 -5.80 7.41 9.22
N ALA A 75 -6.00 6.13 8.92
CA ALA A 75 -7.11 5.33 9.43
C ALA A 75 -6.84 4.72 10.82
N GLN A 76 -5.64 4.87 11.35
CA GLN A 76 -5.25 4.42 12.70
C GLN A 76 -5.44 2.92 12.95
N GLY A 77 -5.17 2.12 11.92
CA GLY A 77 -5.32 0.67 11.96
C GLY A 77 -6.76 0.15 11.74
N GLU A 78 -7.73 1.06 11.63
CA GLU A 78 -9.14 0.68 11.63
C GLU A 78 -9.76 0.67 10.24
N GLN A 79 -10.28 -0.49 9.79
CA GLN A 79 -10.95 -0.64 8.50
C GLN A 79 -12.14 0.32 8.33
N THR A 80 -12.91 0.55 9.39
CA THR A 80 -14.06 1.47 9.36
C THR A 80 -13.64 2.91 9.10
N ASN A 81 -12.47 3.32 9.59
CA ASN A 81 -11.90 4.63 9.31
C ASN A 81 -11.45 4.73 7.85
N CYS A 82 -10.85 3.67 7.27
CA CYS A 82 -10.54 3.64 5.84
C CYS A 82 -11.79 3.92 5.01
N THR A 83 -12.90 3.23 5.30
CA THR A 83 -14.18 3.44 4.60
C THR A 83 -14.69 4.87 4.73
N THR A 84 -14.60 5.45 5.93
CA THR A 84 -15.03 6.83 6.19
C THR A 84 -14.19 7.84 5.40
N ILE A 85 -12.87 7.71 5.42
CA ILE A 85 -11.91 8.56 4.71
C ILE A 85 -12.15 8.49 3.19
N VAL A 86 -12.27 7.28 2.66
CA VAL A 86 -12.49 7.09 1.22
C VAL A 86 -13.82 7.70 0.77
N ASN A 87 -14.89 7.53 1.54
CA ASN A 87 -16.19 8.15 1.22
C ASN A 87 -16.11 9.69 1.20
N GLN A 88 -15.25 10.31 2.03
CA GLN A 88 -14.99 11.75 1.96
C GLN A 88 -14.28 12.13 0.65
N PHE A 89 -13.29 11.33 0.21
CA PHE A 89 -12.59 11.56 -1.08
C PHE A 89 -13.54 11.39 -2.27
N VAL A 90 -14.40 10.38 -2.26
CA VAL A 90 -15.42 10.18 -3.30
C VAL A 90 -16.38 11.36 -3.35
N SER A 91 -16.87 11.82 -2.20
CA SER A 91 -17.78 12.96 -2.10
C SER A 91 -17.11 14.28 -2.57
N SER A 92 -15.82 14.43 -2.30
CA SER A 92 -15.00 15.58 -2.73
C SER A 92 -14.57 15.47 -4.19
N LYS A 93 -14.86 14.37 -4.87
CA LYS A 93 -14.51 14.10 -6.28
C LYS A 93 -13.02 14.32 -6.57
N VAL A 94 -12.16 13.73 -5.74
CA VAL A 94 -10.72 13.76 -6.01
C VAL A 94 -10.40 13.10 -7.36
N ASP A 95 -9.29 13.51 -7.99
CA ASP A 95 -8.89 13.00 -9.30
C ASP A 95 -8.32 11.58 -9.26
N LEU A 96 -7.77 11.19 -8.09
CA LEU A 96 -7.17 9.89 -7.85
C LEU A 96 -7.15 9.62 -6.34
N ILE A 97 -7.32 8.36 -5.96
CA ILE A 97 -7.11 7.88 -4.59
C ILE A 97 -5.81 7.06 -4.56
N MET A 98 -4.87 7.46 -3.72
CA MET A 98 -3.77 6.60 -3.31
C MET A 98 -4.19 5.89 -2.01
N ALA A 99 -4.14 4.57 -2.03
CA ALA A 99 -4.51 3.75 -0.88
C ALA A 99 -3.30 2.93 -0.42
N ASN A 100 -2.87 3.15 0.82
CA ASN A 100 -1.65 2.58 1.39
C ASN A 100 -2.01 1.48 2.39
N ALA A 101 -1.69 0.25 2.05
CA ALA A 101 -1.99 -1.05 2.63
C ALA A 101 -3.27 -1.72 2.07
N THR A 102 -3.34 -3.06 2.17
CA THR A 102 -4.40 -3.91 1.61
C THR A 102 -5.80 -3.46 2.03
N ASN A 103 -6.02 -3.23 3.32
CA ASN A 103 -7.33 -2.82 3.85
C ASN A 103 -7.77 -1.44 3.33
N ALA A 104 -6.83 -0.52 3.12
CA ALA A 104 -7.12 0.79 2.53
C ALA A 104 -7.54 0.67 1.05
N VAL A 105 -6.87 -0.20 0.27
CA VAL A 105 -7.24 -0.46 -1.13
C VAL A 105 -8.60 -1.15 -1.23
N LYS A 106 -8.91 -2.10 -0.33
CA LYS A 106 -10.25 -2.73 -0.24
C LYS A 106 -11.34 -1.69 -0.04
N ALA A 107 -11.17 -0.82 0.96
CA ALA A 107 -12.12 0.25 1.23
C ALA A 107 -12.31 1.19 0.02
N ALA A 108 -11.22 1.56 -0.66
CA ALA A 108 -11.27 2.41 -1.84
C ALA A 108 -12.02 1.74 -3.00
N ARG A 109 -11.72 0.46 -3.28
CA ARG A 109 -12.38 -0.31 -4.34
C ARG A 109 -13.87 -0.51 -4.10
N GLU A 110 -14.27 -0.71 -2.84
CA GLU A 110 -15.69 -0.86 -2.47
C GLU A 110 -16.46 0.46 -2.61
N ALA A 111 -15.81 1.60 -2.37
CA ALA A 111 -16.47 2.90 -2.37
C ALA A 111 -16.64 3.50 -3.77
N THR A 112 -15.80 3.15 -4.75
CA THR A 112 -15.88 3.73 -6.09
C THR A 112 -15.36 2.80 -7.18
N SER A 113 -16.06 2.82 -8.33
CA SER A 113 -15.59 2.24 -9.60
C SER A 113 -15.07 3.29 -10.58
N ASP A 114 -15.27 4.57 -10.31
CA ASP A 114 -15.06 5.67 -11.25
C ASP A 114 -13.74 6.40 -10.99
N ILE A 115 -13.41 6.66 -9.71
CA ILE A 115 -12.16 7.31 -9.35
C ILE A 115 -11.03 6.28 -9.47
N PRO A 116 -9.93 6.59 -10.19
CA PRO A 116 -8.79 5.71 -10.28
C PRO A 116 -8.12 5.54 -8.90
N ILE A 117 -7.75 4.30 -8.60
CA ILE A 117 -7.09 3.92 -7.36
C ILE A 117 -5.68 3.41 -7.68
N VAL A 118 -4.69 3.96 -7.01
CA VAL A 118 -3.32 3.45 -7.02
C VAL A 118 -2.99 2.96 -5.62
N GLY A 119 -2.87 1.64 -5.49
CA GLY A 119 -2.47 1.01 -4.24
C GLY A 119 -0.96 1.01 -4.06
N THR A 120 -0.50 0.97 -2.82
CA THR A 120 0.88 0.66 -2.45
C THR A 120 0.89 -0.17 -1.18
N SER A 121 2.00 -0.86 -0.90
CA SER A 121 2.13 -1.67 0.31
C SER A 121 1.01 -2.72 0.42
N VAL A 122 0.74 -3.39 -0.70
CA VAL A 122 -0.24 -4.47 -0.80
C VAL A 122 0.49 -5.75 -1.14
N THR A 123 0.33 -6.75 -0.30
CA THR A 123 1.02 -8.03 -0.44
C THR A 123 0.59 -8.77 -1.70
N ASP A 124 -0.69 -9.09 -1.83
CA ASP A 124 -1.23 -9.81 -2.99
C ASP A 124 -2.58 -9.23 -3.44
N TYR A 125 -2.55 -8.51 -4.56
CA TYR A 125 -3.74 -7.88 -5.13
C TYR A 125 -4.75 -8.89 -5.69
N VAL A 126 -4.26 -10.00 -6.25
CA VAL A 126 -5.12 -11.02 -6.88
C VAL A 126 -5.81 -11.84 -5.80
N PHE A 127 -5.06 -12.34 -4.82
CA PHE A 127 -5.62 -13.12 -3.72
C PHE A 127 -6.64 -12.30 -2.92
N SER A 128 -6.34 -11.04 -2.65
CA SER A 128 -7.25 -10.12 -1.95
C SER A 128 -8.45 -9.68 -2.81
N GLY A 129 -8.59 -10.21 -4.03
CA GLY A 129 -9.71 -9.92 -4.92
C GLY A 129 -9.77 -8.48 -5.41
N LEU A 130 -8.66 -7.75 -5.35
CA LEU A 130 -8.57 -6.34 -5.73
C LEU A 130 -8.47 -6.15 -7.24
N VAL A 131 -7.83 -7.09 -7.92
CA VAL A 131 -7.63 -7.10 -9.37
C VAL A 131 -7.84 -8.49 -9.95
N ALA A 132 -8.02 -8.59 -11.28
CA ALA A 132 -8.20 -9.87 -11.97
C ALA A 132 -6.87 -10.59 -12.20
N SER A 133 -5.79 -9.86 -12.53
CA SER A 133 -4.42 -10.36 -12.64
C SER A 133 -3.41 -9.23 -12.44
N ASN A 134 -2.15 -9.60 -12.23
CA ASN A 134 -1.05 -8.64 -12.03
C ASN A 134 -0.71 -7.88 -13.32
N GLU A 135 -0.84 -8.53 -14.48
CA GLU A 135 -0.54 -7.95 -15.81
C GLU A 135 -1.68 -7.08 -16.34
N ALA A 136 -2.93 -7.46 -16.02
CA ALA A 136 -4.13 -6.75 -16.46
C ALA A 136 -5.16 -6.69 -15.33
N PRO A 137 -5.07 -5.68 -14.47
CA PRO A 137 -5.92 -5.54 -13.28
C PRO A 137 -7.43 -5.61 -13.53
N GLY A 138 -7.91 -5.11 -14.66
CA GLY A 138 -9.30 -5.29 -15.12
C GLY A 138 -10.33 -4.37 -14.49
N ALA A 139 -9.93 -3.51 -13.53
CA ALA A 139 -10.81 -2.59 -12.81
C ALA A 139 -10.16 -1.19 -12.68
N ASN A 140 -10.69 -0.34 -11.81
CA ASN A 140 -10.15 0.99 -11.55
C ASN A 140 -8.95 1.01 -10.57
N VAL A 141 -8.38 -0.17 -10.27
CA VAL A 141 -7.25 -0.35 -9.34
C VAL A 141 -6.01 -0.77 -10.11
N THR A 142 -4.87 -0.16 -9.80
CA THR A 142 -3.52 -0.61 -10.08
C THR A 142 -2.64 -0.27 -8.89
N GLY A 143 -1.33 -0.53 -8.95
CA GLY A 143 -0.44 -0.17 -7.83
C GLY A 143 0.86 -0.94 -7.78
N ALA A 144 1.50 -0.92 -6.63
CA ALA A 144 2.76 -1.55 -6.34
C ALA A 144 2.62 -2.54 -5.17
N SER A 145 3.15 -3.75 -5.35
CA SER A 145 3.15 -4.81 -4.34
C SER A 145 4.42 -4.76 -3.50
N ASP A 146 4.25 -4.97 -2.19
CA ASP A 146 5.35 -5.14 -1.23
C ASP A 146 5.65 -6.60 -0.93
N MET A 147 5.12 -7.53 -1.72
CA MET A 147 5.40 -8.95 -1.57
C MET A 147 6.90 -9.20 -1.52
N ASN A 148 7.35 -9.74 -0.41
CA ASN A 148 8.74 -10.05 -0.16
C ASN A 148 8.93 -11.57 -0.08
N PRO A 149 9.87 -12.17 -0.83
CA PRO A 149 10.05 -13.62 -0.84
C PRO A 149 10.42 -14.18 0.54
N VAL A 150 9.58 -15.04 1.09
CA VAL A 150 9.78 -15.62 2.43
C VAL A 150 11.02 -16.50 2.51
N ASN A 151 11.38 -17.18 1.43
CA ASN A 151 12.52 -18.10 1.40
C ASN A 151 13.85 -17.42 1.75
N VAL A 152 14.04 -16.14 1.40
CA VAL A 152 15.27 -15.39 1.79
C VAL A 152 15.29 -15.11 3.29
N GLN A 153 14.14 -14.90 3.91
CA GLN A 153 14.01 -14.71 5.37
C GLN A 153 14.28 -16.01 6.13
N VAL A 154 13.84 -17.16 5.58
CA VAL A 154 14.14 -18.48 6.14
C VAL A 154 15.64 -18.73 6.13
N GLN A 155 16.34 -18.42 5.05
CA GLN A 155 17.80 -18.58 4.98
C GLN A 155 18.52 -17.61 5.94
N LEU A 156 18.01 -16.37 6.09
CA LEU A 156 18.53 -15.41 7.05
C LEU A 156 18.39 -15.93 8.49
N MET A 157 17.22 -16.50 8.85
CA MET A 157 17.00 -17.15 10.16
C MET A 157 18.02 -18.28 10.39
N LYS A 158 18.23 -19.16 9.42
CA LYS A 158 19.21 -20.26 9.53
C LYS A 158 20.63 -19.77 9.73
N THR A 159 20.98 -18.67 9.05
CA THR A 159 22.33 -18.10 9.12
C THR A 159 22.59 -17.40 10.46
N LEU A 160 21.64 -16.58 10.92
CA LEU A 160 21.81 -15.82 12.16
C LEU A 160 21.50 -16.62 13.43
N CYS A 161 20.61 -17.62 13.33
CA CYS A 161 20.04 -18.33 14.47
C CYS A 161 20.05 -19.86 14.23
N PRO A 162 21.22 -20.53 14.05
CA PRO A 162 21.30 -21.93 13.63
C PRO A 162 20.72 -22.93 14.62
N GLU A 163 20.57 -22.55 15.90
CA GLU A 163 20.04 -23.44 16.94
C GLU A 163 18.49 -23.41 17.01
N VAL A 164 17.82 -22.49 16.28
CA VAL A 164 16.36 -22.38 16.24
C VAL A 164 15.75 -23.61 15.59
N LYS A 165 14.69 -24.15 16.21
CA LYS A 165 13.92 -25.30 15.73
C LYS A 165 12.44 -24.97 15.59
N THR A 166 11.93 -24.08 16.44
CA THR A 166 10.52 -23.72 16.46
C THR A 166 10.38 -22.21 16.24
N VAL A 167 9.62 -21.82 15.21
CA VAL A 167 9.38 -20.43 14.84
C VAL A 167 7.93 -20.07 15.16
N GLY A 168 7.73 -18.96 15.88
CA GLY A 168 6.43 -18.33 16.07
C GLY A 168 6.17 -17.29 14.97
N ILE A 169 4.92 -17.15 14.59
CA ILE A 169 4.44 -16.07 13.71
C ILE A 169 3.27 -15.42 14.42
N VAL A 170 3.30 -14.09 14.60
CA VAL A 170 2.18 -13.37 15.22
C VAL A 170 1.49 -12.52 14.15
N ILE A 171 0.18 -12.63 14.03
CA ILE A 171 -0.59 -11.91 13.03
C ILE A 171 -1.79 -11.18 13.63
N ASN A 172 -2.17 -10.08 13.01
CA ASN A 172 -3.45 -9.43 13.25
C ASN A 172 -4.58 -10.21 12.53
N SER A 173 -5.57 -10.66 13.28
CA SER A 173 -6.74 -11.37 12.73
C SER A 173 -7.60 -10.53 11.78
N GLY A 174 -7.47 -9.21 11.81
CA GLY A 174 -8.16 -8.26 10.92
C GLY A 174 -7.41 -7.99 9.60
N GLU A 175 -6.21 -8.57 9.41
CA GLU A 175 -5.37 -8.34 8.24
C GLU A 175 -5.20 -9.62 7.41
N GLU A 176 -5.89 -9.69 6.27
CA GLU A 176 -5.82 -10.84 5.37
C GLU A 176 -4.43 -11.03 4.76
N ASN A 177 -3.72 -9.95 4.46
CA ASN A 177 -2.32 -9.97 3.99
C ASN A 177 -1.40 -10.72 4.96
N SER A 178 -1.55 -10.50 6.27
CA SER A 178 -0.77 -11.16 7.30
C SER A 178 -1.06 -12.66 7.36
N ALA A 179 -2.33 -13.04 7.24
CA ALA A 179 -2.73 -14.45 7.24
C ALA A 179 -2.16 -15.21 6.03
N ILE A 180 -2.16 -14.59 4.83
CA ILE A 180 -1.56 -15.17 3.61
C ILE A 180 -0.07 -15.39 3.80
N GLN A 181 0.66 -14.35 4.23
CA GLN A 181 2.10 -14.43 4.43
C GLN A 181 2.47 -15.44 5.54
N ALA A 182 1.65 -15.54 6.59
CA ALA A 182 1.89 -16.51 7.66
C ALA A 182 1.80 -17.95 7.15
N GLU A 183 0.84 -18.28 6.29
CA GLU A 183 0.72 -19.63 5.71
C GLU A 183 1.85 -19.92 4.70
N GLU A 184 2.25 -18.93 3.90
CA GLU A 184 3.43 -19.04 3.02
C GLU A 184 4.71 -19.23 3.84
N ALA A 185 4.88 -18.44 4.89
CA ALA A 185 6.02 -18.55 5.79
C ALA A 185 6.06 -19.91 6.51
N LYS A 186 4.92 -20.37 7.02
CA LYS A 186 4.81 -21.69 7.62
C LYS A 186 5.27 -22.76 6.64
N THR A 187 4.77 -22.74 5.41
CA THR A 187 5.16 -23.71 4.38
C THR A 187 6.67 -23.66 4.10
N ALA A 188 7.25 -22.46 3.97
CA ALA A 188 8.66 -22.28 3.68
C ALA A 188 9.57 -22.72 4.84
N PHE A 189 9.22 -22.36 6.09
CA PHE A 189 9.98 -22.76 7.28
C PHE A 189 9.87 -24.26 7.52
N GLU A 190 8.69 -24.89 7.39
CA GLU A 190 8.49 -26.32 7.55
C GLU A 190 9.28 -27.12 6.50
N ALA A 191 9.38 -26.64 5.26
CA ALA A 191 10.18 -27.25 4.20
C ALA A 191 11.68 -27.28 4.53
N GLU A 192 12.15 -26.34 5.36
CA GLU A 192 13.54 -26.26 5.84
C GLU A 192 13.75 -26.93 7.22
N GLY A 193 12.73 -27.63 7.73
CA GLY A 193 12.80 -28.46 8.92
C GLY A 193 12.46 -27.77 10.25
N PHE A 194 11.93 -26.55 10.21
CA PHE A 194 11.43 -25.89 11.42
C PHE A 194 10.03 -26.37 11.78
N ALA A 195 9.70 -26.37 13.07
CA ALA A 195 8.33 -26.41 13.53
C ALA A 195 7.78 -24.97 13.54
N VAL A 196 6.52 -24.77 13.10
CA VAL A 196 5.93 -23.43 13.04
C VAL A 196 4.64 -23.38 13.84
N LYS A 197 4.48 -22.29 14.61
CA LYS A 197 3.25 -21.97 15.35
C LYS A 197 2.76 -20.58 14.99
N ILE A 198 1.49 -20.47 14.60
CA ILE A 198 0.87 -19.18 14.29
C ILE A 198 0.02 -18.75 15.50
N TYR A 199 0.19 -17.51 15.92
CA TYR A 199 -0.56 -16.84 16.96
C TYR A 199 -1.31 -15.67 16.36
N SER A 200 -2.48 -15.36 16.91
CA SER A 200 -3.31 -14.27 16.40
C SER A 200 -3.63 -13.28 17.51
N VAL A 201 -3.60 -12.01 17.17
CA VAL A 201 -4.06 -10.89 18.01
C VAL A 201 -5.15 -10.12 17.29
N ALA A 202 -6.14 -9.62 18.02
CA ALA A 202 -7.20 -8.81 17.44
C ALA A 202 -6.90 -7.31 17.52
N ASP A 203 -6.16 -6.88 18.54
CA ASP A 203 -5.78 -5.50 18.75
C ASP A 203 -4.46 -5.37 19.54
N THR A 204 -3.98 -4.14 19.71
CA THR A 204 -2.73 -3.81 20.40
C THR A 204 -2.69 -4.34 21.86
N ASN A 205 -3.83 -4.41 22.56
CA ASN A 205 -3.86 -4.82 23.97
C ASN A 205 -3.53 -6.30 24.15
N GLU A 206 -3.76 -7.12 23.14
CA GLU A 206 -3.48 -8.55 23.19
C GLU A 206 -2.00 -8.90 22.93
N ILE A 207 -1.23 -8.02 22.26
CA ILE A 207 0.16 -8.26 21.84
C ILE A 207 1.00 -8.74 23.04
N GLN A 208 0.98 -8.01 24.15
CA GLN A 208 1.78 -8.35 25.32
C GLN A 208 1.48 -9.75 25.84
N THR A 209 0.22 -10.10 25.97
CA THR A 209 -0.21 -11.38 26.54
C THR A 209 0.14 -12.53 25.60
N VAL A 210 -0.19 -12.38 24.30
CA VAL A 210 0.03 -13.43 23.30
C VAL A 210 1.52 -13.66 23.06
N VAL A 211 2.32 -12.60 22.89
CA VAL A 211 3.77 -12.72 22.65
C VAL A 211 4.49 -13.29 23.86
N THR A 212 4.12 -12.88 25.10
CA THR A 212 4.70 -13.43 26.33
C THR A 212 4.43 -14.95 26.42
N ALA A 213 3.23 -15.39 26.11
CA ALA A 213 2.89 -16.81 26.10
C ALA A 213 3.67 -17.56 25.01
N ALA A 214 3.72 -17.01 23.80
CA ALA A 214 4.42 -17.58 22.66
C ALA A 214 5.93 -17.75 22.93
N CYS A 215 6.58 -16.83 23.63
CA CYS A 215 8.00 -16.92 24.00
C CYS A 215 8.36 -18.19 24.81
N ASN A 216 7.39 -18.80 25.51
CA ASN A 216 7.61 -20.05 26.23
C ASN A 216 7.51 -21.29 25.33
N GLU A 217 7.07 -21.12 24.09
CA GLU A 217 6.74 -22.23 23.18
C GLU A 217 7.60 -22.27 21.93
N VAL A 218 8.33 -21.18 21.62
CA VAL A 218 9.13 -21.06 20.40
C VAL A 218 10.56 -20.59 20.70
N ASP A 219 11.46 -20.81 19.75
CA ASP A 219 12.86 -20.41 19.84
C ASP A 219 13.12 -19.04 19.22
N ALA A 220 12.36 -18.67 18.20
CA ALA A 220 12.46 -17.42 17.47
C ALA A 220 11.10 -17.04 16.86
N PHE A 221 11.02 -15.83 16.29
CA PHE A 221 9.84 -15.38 15.55
C PHE A 221 10.20 -15.00 14.13
N TYR A 222 9.22 -15.14 13.23
CA TYR A 222 9.15 -14.49 11.94
C TYR A 222 7.90 -13.62 11.91
N GLU A 223 8.07 -12.33 11.61
CA GLU A 223 6.95 -11.39 11.50
C GLU A 223 6.73 -10.97 10.06
N PRO A 224 5.56 -11.30 9.47
CA PRO A 224 5.19 -10.81 8.14
C PRO A 224 4.97 -9.30 8.12
N THR A 225 4.61 -8.73 6.96
CA THR A 225 4.25 -7.30 6.84
C THR A 225 2.86 -7.04 7.43
N ASP A 226 2.74 -7.18 8.75
CA ASP A 226 1.55 -6.92 9.56
C ASP A 226 1.55 -5.49 10.08
N ASN A 227 0.53 -4.69 9.72
CA ASN A 227 0.52 -3.27 10.06
C ASN A 227 0.29 -3.00 11.55
N LEU A 228 -0.48 -3.87 12.23
CA LEU A 228 -0.66 -3.75 13.68
C LEU A 228 0.66 -4.02 14.41
N ILE A 229 1.36 -5.09 14.03
CA ILE A 229 2.66 -5.43 14.63
C ILE A 229 3.70 -4.37 14.26
N ALA A 230 3.75 -3.89 13.00
CA ALA A 230 4.65 -2.84 12.56
C ALA A 230 4.50 -1.54 13.37
N ALA A 231 3.26 -1.16 13.68
CA ALA A 231 2.97 0.01 14.54
C ALA A 231 3.33 -0.23 16.02
N ASN A 232 3.55 -1.49 16.44
CA ASN A 232 3.77 -1.89 17.85
C ASN A 232 5.09 -2.67 18.06
N VAL A 233 6.03 -2.59 17.12
CA VAL A 233 7.33 -3.27 17.21
C VAL A 233 8.03 -3.07 18.55
N PRO A 234 8.12 -1.86 19.13
CA PRO A 234 8.78 -1.68 20.43
C PRO A 234 8.16 -2.53 21.55
N THR A 235 6.84 -2.70 21.53
CA THR A 235 6.15 -3.56 22.53
C THR A 235 6.55 -5.01 22.37
N MET A 236 6.49 -5.55 21.15
CA MET A 236 6.85 -6.94 20.88
C MET A 236 8.34 -7.18 21.06
N SER A 237 9.20 -6.30 20.54
CA SER A 237 10.66 -6.41 20.63
C SER A 237 11.16 -6.43 22.07
N ASN A 238 10.63 -5.58 22.95
CA ASN A 238 10.98 -5.58 24.37
C ASN A 238 10.70 -6.96 25.02
N ILE A 239 9.60 -7.61 24.67
CA ILE A 239 9.22 -8.93 25.22
C ILE A 239 10.13 -10.00 24.63
N THR A 240 10.30 -10.05 23.33
CA THR A 240 11.06 -11.09 22.63
C THR A 240 12.55 -11.02 22.97
N THR A 241 13.13 -9.81 23.01
CA THR A 241 14.53 -9.58 23.39
C THR A 241 14.78 -9.98 24.85
N ALA A 242 13.90 -9.56 25.78
CA ALA A 242 14.02 -9.96 27.19
C ALA A 242 13.91 -11.50 27.39
N ALA A 243 13.17 -12.19 26.54
CA ALA A 243 13.04 -13.65 26.51
C ALA A 243 14.18 -14.34 25.73
N GLY A 244 15.13 -13.60 25.14
CA GLY A 244 16.19 -14.14 24.30
C GLY A 244 15.70 -14.74 22.98
N LYS A 245 14.60 -14.23 22.42
CA LYS A 245 13.96 -14.74 21.21
C LYS A 245 14.19 -13.77 20.04
N PRO A 246 15.06 -14.11 19.08
CA PRO A 246 15.29 -13.28 17.89
C PRO A 246 14.04 -13.23 17.01
N VAL A 247 13.88 -12.10 16.29
CA VAL A 247 12.80 -11.87 15.34
C VAL A 247 13.38 -11.52 13.98
N ILE A 248 13.12 -12.34 12.96
CA ILE A 248 13.30 -11.97 11.54
C ILE A 248 11.98 -11.42 11.03
N CYS A 249 12.00 -10.37 10.24
CA CYS A 249 10.77 -9.69 9.82
C CYS A 249 10.67 -9.47 8.30
N GLY A 250 9.49 -9.12 7.83
CA GLY A 250 9.15 -8.97 6.42
C GLY A 250 9.52 -7.61 5.84
N GLU A 251 9.86 -6.61 6.69
CA GLU A 251 10.13 -5.26 6.22
C GLU A 251 11.18 -4.51 7.05
N GLY A 252 11.85 -3.52 6.40
CA GLY A 252 12.98 -2.79 7.00
C GLY A 252 12.61 -1.95 8.22
N GLY A 253 11.44 -1.29 8.20
CA GLY A 253 10.99 -0.44 9.29
C GLY A 253 10.77 -1.19 10.61
N MET A 254 10.32 -2.45 10.55
CA MET A 254 10.23 -3.31 11.73
C MET A 254 11.62 -3.63 12.30
N CYS A 255 12.60 -3.91 11.44
CA CYS A 255 13.97 -4.14 11.86
C CYS A 255 14.57 -2.90 12.54
N GLU A 256 14.43 -1.73 11.90
CA GLU A 256 14.89 -0.45 12.45
C GLU A 256 14.21 -0.09 13.77
N SER A 257 12.94 -0.51 13.96
CA SER A 257 12.15 -0.25 15.16
C SER A 257 12.41 -1.23 16.30
N GLY A 258 13.21 -2.32 16.09
CA GLY A 258 13.64 -3.18 17.19
C GLY A 258 13.78 -4.67 16.91
N PHE A 259 13.41 -5.20 15.73
CA PHE A 259 13.64 -6.60 15.38
C PHE A 259 15.06 -6.83 14.86
N LEU A 260 15.48 -8.10 14.74
CA LEU A 260 16.87 -8.46 14.49
C LEU A 260 17.34 -8.14 13.07
N ALA A 261 16.66 -8.67 12.06
CA ALA A 261 17.11 -8.55 10.68
C ALA A 261 16.02 -8.85 9.66
N THR A 262 16.23 -8.39 8.44
CA THR A 262 15.37 -8.66 7.28
C THR A 262 16.13 -8.46 5.97
N TYR A 263 15.73 -9.15 4.91
CA TYR A 263 15.92 -8.69 3.54
C TYR A 263 14.68 -7.91 3.12
N ALA A 264 14.80 -6.63 2.80
CA ALA A 264 13.67 -5.75 2.57
C ALA A 264 13.76 -4.99 1.25
N ILE A 265 12.59 -4.65 0.71
CA ILE A 265 12.43 -3.64 -0.32
C ILE A 265 12.47 -2.24 0.30
N SER A 266 12.75 -1.23 -0.53
CA SER A 266 12.57 0.16 -0.12
C SER A 266 11.12 0.60 -0.27
N TYR A 267 10.43 0.86 0.83
CA TYR A 267 9.07 1.40 0.79
C TYR A 267 9.00 2.82 0.21
N TYR A 268 10.07 3.59 0.34
CA TYR A 268 10.20 4.87 -0.36
C TYR A 268 10.15 4.69 -1.88
N GLU A 269 10.95 3.76 -2.42
CA GLU A 269 10.94 3.47 -3.86
C GLU A 269 9.63 2.78 -4.31
N LEU A 270 9.00 1.99 -3.44
CA LEU A 270 7.67 1.43 -3.68
C LEU A 270 6.64 2.55 -3.87
N GLY A 271 6.67 3.55 -2.99
CA GLY A 271 5.83 4.74 -3.10
C GLY A 271 6.10 5.52 -4.39
N ARG A 272 7.37 5.67 -4.79
CA ARG A 272 7.74 6.32 -6.06
C ARG A 272 7.22 5.56 -7.27
N ALA A 273 7.27 4.23 -7.25
CA ALA A 273 6.70 3.39 -8.32
C ALA A 273 5.19 3.58 -8.44
N ALA A 274 4.47 3.59 -7.32
CA ALA A 274 3.04 3.93 -7.29
C ALA A 274 2.78 5.35 -7.79
N GLY A 275 3.63 6.32 -7.43
CA GLY A 275 3.61 7.70 -7.93
C GLY A 275 3.77 7.78 -9.45
N ALA A 276 4.64 6.96 -10.04
CA ALA A 276 4.81 6.89 -11.49
C ALA A 276 3.55 6.36 -12.19
N GLN A 277 2.86 5.38 -11.64
CA GLN A 277 1.58 4.90 -12.16
C GLN A 277 0.50 5.97 -12.05
N ALA A 278 0.43 6.68 -10.90
CA ALA A 278 -0.49 7.80 -10.71
C ALA A 278 -0.24 8.93 -11.73
N PHE A 279 1.01 9.31 -11.96
CA PHE A 279 1.39 10.29 -12.97
C PHE A 279 0.93 9.86 -14.38
N ASN A 280 1.19 8.61 -14.75
CA ASN A 280 0.76 8.08 -16.04
C ASN A 280 -0.76 8.10 -16.18
N ARG A 281 -1.51 7.85 -15.10
CA ARG A 281 -2.96 7.97 -15.11
C ARG A 281 -3.42 9.41 -15.29
N LEU A 282 -2.87 10.33 -14.50
CA LEU A 282 -3.32 11.73 -14.43
C LEU A 282 -2.98 12.52 -15.69
N VAL A 283 -1.79 12.28 -16.25
CA VAL A 283 -1.24 13.07 -17.37
C VAL A 283 -1.41 12.39 -18.71
N ASN A 284 -1.11 11.08 -18.77
CA ASN A 284 -1.11 10.32 -20.03
C ASN A 284 -2.42 9.56 -20.27
N GLY A 285 -3.36 9.59 -19.33
CA GLY A 285 -4.66 8.92 -19.44
C GLY A 285 -4.60 7.39 -19.35
N ALA A 286 -3.50 6.82 -18.84
CA ALA A 286 -3.36 5.37 -18.69
C ALA A 286 -4.50 4.80 -17.84
N ALA A 287 -5.16 3.74 -18.32
CA ALA A 287 -6.25 3.12 -17.58
C ALA A 287 -5.69 2.15 -16.52
N PRO A 288 -6.10 2.25 -15.25
CA PRO A 288 -5.68 1.28 -14.23
C PRO A 288 -5.94 -0.16 -14.63
N ALA A 289 -7.06 -0.43 -15.30
CA ALA A 289 -7.47 -1.76 -15.77
C ALA A 289 -6.43 -2.48 -16.67
N THR A 290 -5.56 -1.73 -17.32
CA THR A 290 -4.52 -2.26 -18.24
C THR A 290 -3.11 -1.84 -17.86
N THR A 291 -2.96 -1.17 -16.70
CA THR A 291 -1.65 -0.81 -16.16
C THR A 291 -1.19 -1.95 -15.24
N PRO A 292 -0.13 -2.71 -15.61
CA PRO A 292 0.36 -3.81 -14.78
C PRO A 292 0.75 -3.34 -13.38
N LEU A 293 0.60 -4.21 -12.40
CA LEU A 293 1.13 -3.98 -11.06
C LEU A 293 2.66 -3.94 -11.08
N PHE A 294 3.23 -3.15 -10.21
CA PHE A 294 4.67 -3.10 -10.01
C PHE A 294 5.10 -4.09 -8.92
N PHE A 295 6.22 -4.78 -9.17
CA PHE A 295 6.89 -5.66 -8.21
C PHE A 295 8.38 -5.34 -8.20
N PHE A 296 9.02 -5.45 -7.05
CA PHE A 296 10.47 -5.44 -6.97
C PHE A 296 11.04 -6.78 -7.42
N ASP A 297 12.20 -6.73 -8.07
CA ASP A 297 13.02 -7.92 -8.32
C ASP A 297 13.76 -8.32 -7.03
N VAL A 298 13.94 -9.63 -6.83
CA VAL A 298 14.66 -10.17 -5.65
C VAL A 298 16.07 -9.58 -5.51
N SER A 299 16.73 -9.25 -6.62
CA SER A 299 18.06 -8.62 -6.63
C SER A 299 18.08 -7.20 -6.07
N GLN A 300 16.92 -6.58 -5.86
CA GLN A 300 16.77 -5.23 -5.30
C GLN A 300 16.55 -5.25 -3.78
N LEU A 301 16.46 -6.44 -3.18
CA LEU A 301 16.35 -6.57 -1.73
C LEU A 301 17.66 -6.13 -1.05
N THR A 302 17.50 -5.40 0.03
CA THR A 302 18.62 -4.94 0.85
C THR A 302 18.56 -5.61 2.22
N LEU A 303 19.71 -6.12 2.67
CA LEU A 303 19.82 -6.62 4.04
C LEU A 303 19.80 -5.44 5.02
N VAL A 304 18.93 -5.51 6.00
CA VAL A 304 18.88 -4.60 7.16
C VAL A 304 19.12 -5.43 8.41
N VAL A 305 20.07 -5.02 9.24
CA VAL A 305 20.40 -5.68 10.50
C VAL A 305 20.37 -4.65 11.61
N ASN A 306 19.70 -4.97 12.71
CA ASN A 306 19.72 -4.18 13.93
C ASN A 306 20.86 -4.67 14.83
N GLU A 307 22.02 -4.03 14.72
CA GLU A 307 23.22 -4.39 15.48
C GLU A 307 23.02 -4.29 17.00
N GLN A 308 22.17 -3.37 17.45
CA GLN A 308 21.85 -3.23 18.87
C GLN A 308 21.07 -4.47 19.37
N ASN A 309 20.02 -4.87 18.65
CA ASN A 309 19.22 -6.04 19.01
C ASN A 309 20.04 -7.32 18.92
N ALA A 310 20.91 -7.43 17.90
CA ALA A 310 21.85 -8.56 17.79
C ALA A 310 22.77 -8.64 19.01
N ALA A 311 23.34 -7.53 19.47
CA ALA A 311 24.18 -7.48 20.65
C ALA A 311 23.44 -7.86 21.94
N GLU A 312 22.21 -7.37 22.12
CA GLU A 312 21.36 -7.69 23.27
C GLU A 312 20.99 -9.19 23.33
N LEU A 313 20.79 -9.81 22.16
CA LEU A 313 20.51 -11.24 22.01
C LEU A 313 21.80 -12.11 22.04
N GLY A 314 23.00 -11.51 22.03
CA GLY A 314 24.27 -12.23 21.96
C GLY A 314 24.52 -12.91 20.60
N ILE A 315 23.87 -12.41 19.53
CA ILE A 315 24.00 -12.95 18.17
C ILE A 315 25.15 -12.24 17.45
N THR A 316 26.08 -13.04 16.93
CA THR A 316 27.20 -12.52 16.11
C THR A 316 26.77 -12.46 14.65
N ILE A 317 26.85 -11.27 14.05
CA ILE A 317 26.59 -11.09 12.62
C ILE A 317 27.79 -11.61 11.82
N PRO A 318 27.62 -12.62 10.95
CA PRO A 318 28.68 -13.15 10.11
C PRO A 318 29.24 -12.08 9.14
N GLU A 319 30.52 -12.21 8.75
CA GLU A 319 31.17 -11.23 7.86
C GLU A 319 30.50 -11.09 6.48
N GLU A 320 29.91 -12.18 5.97
CA GLU A 320 29.16 -12.19 4.71
C GLU A 320 27.85 -11.41 4.76
N LEU A 321 27.40 -11.02 5.94
CA LEU A 321 26.17 -10.22 6.17
C LEU A 321 26.46 -8.79 6.65
N LYS A 322 27.73 -8.34 6.57
CA LYS A 322 28.13 -6.99 6.96
C LYS A 322 28.30 -6.02 5.77
#